data_16c254178653b3e29ab0a9118254e6b1
#
_entry.id   16c254178653b3e29ab0a9118254e6b1
#
_cell.length_a   1.000
_cell.length_b   1.000
_cell.length_c   1.000
_cell.angle_alpha   90.00
_cell.angle_beta   90.00
_cell.angle_gamma   90.00
#
_symmetry.space_group_name_H-M   'P 1'
#
loop_
_entity.id
_entity.type
_entity.pdbx_description
1 polymer ?
#
loop_
_entity_poly.entity_id
_entity_poly.type
_entity_poly.pdbx_seq_one_letter_code
_entity_poly.pdbx_strand_id
1 'polypeptide(L)'
;MPVSPPRPKAVPRNNSYSSTISALDMGISEEEWERLQKALDWPGPDEEITQLDLSTSPVHSTFSIVGLKESYKVGEKISVTITARDHNKNLKRYGGDFFKAKLFNSKLKASVYGEVVDHHNGTYSVALLLPWEGQAQVYVRLEHSSEVVQILNKYRESSFPRSQYIGHFEGPGPNKTRISEVVQCNLKWGADGSWRKGDCCCEYKDIKTGTVWQCERPKKLSCDNLVHHSRGGLEDPLNPLEKQLLTKELTTVAITGGKKIINVLPNNAGICTMERCRSGMTTPVPAGFYLKDVWKSFVCNTRQFSSAQMGNCLKKKIVYLMGDSTTRQWFEFLERKVPV
;
A
#
# COMPACT_ATOMS: atom_id res chain seq x y z
N MET A 1 -27.55 5.41 -38.52
CA MET A 1 -26.80 5.79 -37.32
C MET A 1 -27.36 4.97 -36.16
N PRO A 2 -26.66 4.06 -35.56
CA PRO A 2 -27.18 3.32 -34.42
C PRO A 2 -27.09 4.20 -33.17
N VAL A 3 -28.21 4.32 -32.48
CA VAL A 3 -28.39 5.04 -31.22
C VAL A 3 -27.70 4.23 -30.12
N SER A 4 -26.72 4.84 -29.42
CA SER A 4 -26.10 4.25 -28.28
C SER A 4 -27.09 4.03 -27.14
N PRO A 5 -27.03 2.89 -26.42
CA PRO A 5 -27.92 2.65 -25.30
C PRO A 5 -27.61 3.65 -24.15
N PRO A 6 -28.65 4.05 -23.38
CA PRO A 6 -28.49 4.98 -22.29
C PRO A 6 -27.59 4.38 -21.19
N ARG A 7 -26.69 5.19 -20.65
CA ARG A 7 -25.85 4.82 -19.48
C ARG A 7 -26.76 4.47 -18.29
N PRO A 8 -26.46 3.39 -17.56
CA PRO A 8 -27.14 3.11 -16.30
C PRO A 8 -26.90 4.26 -15.34
N LYS A 9 -27.96 4.73 -14.71
CA LYS A 9 -27.85 5.73 -13.62
C LYS A 9 -27.11 5.09 -12.47
N ALA A 10 -26.05 5.75 -12.00
CA ALA A 10 -25.36 5.38 -10.78
C ALA A 10 -26.38 5.29 -9.63
N VAL A 11 -26.44 4.13 -9.00
CA VAL A 11 -27.19 3.94 -7.76
C VAL A 11 -26.46 4.77 -6.70
N PRO A 12 -27.16 5.64 -5.96
CA PRO A 12 -26.51 6.39 -4.87
C PRO A 12 -25.99 5.36 -3.85
N ARG A 13 -24.68 5.27 -3.68
CA ARG A 13 -24.10 4.58 -2.56
C ARG A 13 -24.58 5.30 -1.29
N ASN A 14 -25.40 4.65 -0.50
CA ASN A 14 -25.71 5.09 0.85
C ASN A 14 -24.40 5.03 1.66
N ASN A 15 -23.66 6.13 1.67
CA ASN A 15 -22.54 6.34 2.58
C ASN A 15 -23.09 6.57 3.98
N SER A 16 -23.52 5.52 4.66
CA SER A 16 -23.87 5.54 6.09
C SER A 16 -22.68 5.11 6.96
N TYR A 17 -21.50 5.65 6.68
CA TYR A 17 -20.40 5.62 7.62
C TYR A 17 -19.95 7.05 7.90
N SER A 18 -20.68 7.68 8.78
CA SER A 18 -20.21 8.84 9.52
C SER A 18 -19.10 8.40 10.47
N SER A 19 -17.88 8.24 9.99
CA SER A 19 -16.74 8.46 10.85
C SER A 19 -16.77 9.96 11.14
N THR A 20 -17.03 10.33 12.36
CA THR A 20 -17.22 11.68 12.84
C THR A 20 -15.94 12.54 12.86
N ILE A 21 -14.98 12.26 11.99
CA ILE A 21 -13.82 13.12 11.77
C ILE A 21 -14.16 14.02 10.59
N SER A 22 -14.47 15.25 10.86
CA SER A 22 -14.68 16.28 9.82
C SER A 22 -13.36 16.84 9.31
N ALA A 23 -13.38 17.46 8.14
CA ALA A 23 -12.24 18.21 7.62
C ALA A 23 -11.73 19.26 8.62
N LEU A 24 -12.64 19.89 9.34
CA LEU A 24 -12.35 20.87 10.39
C LEU A 24 -11.55 20.27 11.55
N ASP A 25 -11.86 19.03 11.97
CA ASP A 25 -11.14 18.34 13.04
C ASP A 25 -9.68 18.03 12.64
N MET A 26 -9.43 17.87 11.34
CA MET A 26 -8.11 17.63 10.78
C MET A 26 -7.34 18.93 10.47
N GLY A 27 -7.98 20.09 10.59
CA GLY A 27 -7.38 21.40 10.28
C GLY A 27 -7.12 21.60 8.78
N ILE A 28 -7.87 20.91 7.90
CA ILE A 28 -7.81 21.05 6.44
C ILE A 28 -9.13 21.61 5.91
N SER A 29 -9.12 22.20 4.71
CA SER A 29 -10.34 22.70 4.09
C SER A 29 -11.23 21.54 3.62
N GLU A 30 -12.55 21.80 3.51
CA GLU A 30 -13.51 20.83 2.98
C GLU A 30 -13.14 20.38 1.57
N GLU A 31 -12.70 21.33 0.72
CA GLU A 31 -12.24 21.06 -0.64
C GLU A 31 -11.02 20.11 -0.68
N GLU A 32 -10.07 20.33 0.23
CA GLU A 32 -8.89 19.44 0.37
C GLU A 32 -9.31 18.08 0.90
N TRP A 33 -10.28 18.03 1.82
CA TRP A 33 -10.82 16.78 2.34
C TRP A 33 -11.50 15.97 1.24
N GLU A 34 -12.37 16.58 0.43
CA GLU A 34 -13.01 15.95 -0.73
C GLU A 34 -11.98 15.43 -1.73
N ARG A 35 -10.94 16.23 -2.00
CA ARG A 35 -9.84 15.83 -2.89
C ARG A 35 -9.10 14.60 -2.36
N LEU A 36 -8.84 14.54 -1.05
CA LEU A 36 -8.21 13.39 -0.41
C LEU A 36 -9.11 12.15 -0.44
N GLN A 37 -10.40 12.30 -0.16
CA GLN A 37 -11.37 11.22 -0.24
C GLN A 37 -11.42 10.64 -1.66
N LYS A 38 -11.51 11.50 -2.66
CA LYS A 38 -11.51 11.09 -4.07
C LYS A 38 -10.22 10.40 -4.50
N ALA A 39 -9.08 10.82 -3.93
CA ALA A 39 -7.78 10.18 -4.21
C ALA A 39 -7.66 8.76 -3.61
N LEU A 40 -8.50 8.43 -2.63
CA LEU A 40 -8.59 7.09 -2.04
C LEU A 40 -9.60 6.19 -2.76
N ASP A 41 -10.42 6.76 -3.65
CA ASP A 41 -11.34 5.97 -4.46
C ASP A 41 -10.54 5.11 -5.44
N TRP A 42 -10.88 3.83 -5.47
CA TRP A 42 -10.30 2.90 -6.41
C TRP A 42 -11.40 2.28 -7.26
N PRO A 43 -11.27 2.31 -8.59
CA PRO A 43 -12.26 1.71 -9.46
C PRO A 43 -12.36 0.21 -9.18
N GLY A 44 -13.53 -0.35 -9.39
CA GLY A 44 -13.79 -1.77 -9.18
C GLY A 44 -14.97 -2.22 -10.03
N PRO A 45 -15.25 -3.52 -10.06
CA PRO A 45 -16.45 -4.02 -10.71
C PRO A 45 -17.71 -3.46 -10.04
N ASP A 46 -18.73 -3.22 -10.83
CA ASP A 46 -20.04 -2.75 -10.32
C ASP A 46 -20.79 -3.86 -9.56
N GLU A 47 -20.45 -5.12 -9.82
CA GLU A 47 -21.06 -6.30 -9.20
C GLU A 47 -20.04 -7.09 -8.40
N GLU A 48 -20.49 -7.69 -7.29
CA GLU A 48 -19.66 -8.59 -6.48
C GLU A 48 -19.42 -9.89 -7.22
N ILE A 49 -18.17 -10.33 -7.31
CA ILE A 49 -17.82 -11.58 -7.97
C ILE A 49 -18.13 -12.77 -7.07
N THR A 50 -18.84 -13.73 -7.65
CA THR A 50 -19.28 -14.97 -6.99
C THR A 50 -18.43 -16.19 -7.37
N GLN A 51 -17.56 -16.07 -8.38
CA GLN A 51 -16.78 -17.18 -8.93
C GLN A 51 -15.34 -16.76 -9.19
N LEU A 52 -14.40 -17.64 -8.79
CA LEU A 52 -12.96 -17.41 -8.92
C LEU A 52 -12.51 -17.21 -10.38
N ASP A 53 -13.08 -18.01 -11.28
CA ASP A 53 -12.71 -18.05 -12.70
C ASP A 53 -13.05 -16.78 -13.48
N LEU A 54 -13.93 -15.94 -12.95
CA LEU A 54 -14.25 -14.62 -13.49
C LEU A 54 -13.31 -13.52 -13.01
N SER A 55 -12.49 -13.80 -11.99
CA SER A 55 -11.50 -12.83 -11.50
C SER A 55 -10.33 -12.66 -12.47
N THR A 56 -9.60 -11.54 -12.32
CA THR A 56 -8.43 -11.28 -13.16
C THR A 56 -7.32 -12.29 -12.88
N SER A 57 -6.93 -13.00 -13.93
CA SER A 57 -5.90 -14.04 -13.90
C SER A 57 -4.51 -13.48 -14.22
N PRO A 58 -3.52 -13.61 -13.34
CA PRO A 58 -2.16 -13.22 -13.65
C PRO A 58 -1.52 -14.08 -14.74
N VAL A 59 -1.99 -15.32 -14.91
CA VAL A 59 -1.45 -16.25 -15.92
C VAL A 59 -1.93 -15.89 -17.32
N HIS A 60 -3.16 -15.42 -17.46
CA HIS A 60 -3.77 -15.13 -18.77
C HIS A 60 -3.71 -13.64 -19.13
N SER A 61 -3.49 -12.77 -18.14
CA SER A 61 -3.22 -11.35 -18.41
C SER A 61 -1.83 -11.18 -19.03
N THR A 62 -1.71 -10.23 -19.94
CA THR A 62 -0.48 -10.02 -20.73
C THR A 62 -0.13 -8.56 -20.84
N PHE A 63 1.13 -8.28 -21.18
CA PHE A 63 1.54 -6.94 -21.59
C PHE A 63 2.29 -6.95 -22.90
N SER A 64 2.27 -5.83 -23.62
CA SER A 64 3.01 -5.62 -24.85
C SER A 64 3.65 -4.22 -24.87
N ILE A 65 4.78 -4.10 -25.57
CA ILE A 65 5.44 -2.81 -25.80
C ILE A 65 4.92 -2.27 -27.14
N VAL A 66 4.34 -1.08 -27.10
CA VAL A 66 3.76 -0.44 -28.29
C VAL A 66 4.87 0.22 -29.10
N GLY A 67 4.90 -0.03 -30.40
CA GLY A 67 5.84 0.63 -31.32
C GLY A 67 7.32 0.39 -30.95
N LEU A 68 7.67 -0.86 -30.59
CA LEU A 68 9.02 -1.21 -30.20
C LEU A 68 10.02 -0.86 -31.31
N LYS A 69 11.04 -0.06 -30.96
CA LYS A 69 12.15 0.33 -31.83
C LYS A 69 13.36 -0.61 -31.64
N GLU A 70 14.29 -0.63 -32.59
CA GLU A 70 15.56 -1.36 -32.45
C GLU A 70 16.43 -0.79 -31.33
N SER A 71 16.40 0.53 -31.13
CA SER A 71 17.11 1.23 -30.08
C SER A 71 16.37 2.51 -29.66
N TYR A 72 16.70 2.99 -28.51
CA TYR A 72 16.20 4.24 -27.90
C TYR A 72 17.38 5.05 -27.40
N LYS A 73 17.16 6.32 -27.07
CA LYS A 73 18.13 7.18 -26.38
C LYS A 73 17.73 7.38 -24.93
N VAL A 74 18.71 7.61 -24.06
CA VAL A 74 18.46 8.03 -22.67
C VAL A 74 17.55 9.26 -22.66
N GLY A 75 16.51 9.22 -21.83
CA GLY A 75 15.48 10.26 -21.74
C GLY A 75 14.22 10.00 -22.58
N GLU A 76 14.25 9.06 -23.52
CA GLU A 76 13.04 8.64 -24.23
C GLU A 76 12.13 7.81 -23.33
N LYS A 77 10.87 7.67 -23.76
CA LYS A 77 9.88 6.83 -23.09
C LYS A 77 9.46 5.69 -23.99
N ILE A 78 9.14 4.56 -23.38
CA ILE A 78 8.42 3.47 -24.04
C ILE A 78 7.00 3.38 -23.51
N SER A 79 6.08 2.99 -24.38
CA SER A 79 4.69 2.76 -24.02
C SER A 79 4.43 1.27 -23.89
N VAL A 80 3.78 0.88 -22.81
CA VAL A 80 3.39 -0.50 -22.52
C VAL A 80 1.88 -0.54 -22.39
N THR A 81 1.24 -1.51 -23.04
CA THR A 81 -0.19 -1.83 -22.83
C THR A 81 -0.29 -3.12 -22.05
N ILE A 82 -1.11 -3.12 -21.01
CA ILE A 82 -1.49 -4.30 -20.23
C ILE A 82 -2.92 -4.67 -20.62
N THR A 83 -3.18 -5.96 -20.81
CA THR A 83 -4.50 -6.50 -21.12
C THR A 83 -4.87 -7.51 -20.05
N ALA A 84 -5.87 -7.19 -19.25
CA ALA A 84 -6.37 -8.06 -18.20
C ALA A 84 -7.36 -9.09 -18.79
N ARG A 85 -7.22 -10.33 -18.35
CA ARG A 85 -8.09 -11.45 -18.71
C ARG A 85 -8.47 -12.24 -17.46
N ASP A 86 -9.66 -12.84 -17.50
CA ASP A 86 -10.09 -13.79 -16.47
C ASP A 86 -9.40 -15.17 -16.61
N HIS A 87 -9.74 -16.10 -15.74
CA HIS A 87 -9.18 -17.46 -15.78
C HIS A 87 -9.71 -18.27 -16.97
N ASN A 88 -10.82 -17.86 -17.59
CA ASN A 88 -11.37 -18.42 -18.82
C ASN A 88 -10.77 -17.78 -20.08
N LYS A 89 -9.76 -16.91 -19.93
CA LYS A 89 -9.06 -16.16 -21.00
C LYS A 89 -9.92 -15.08 -21.67
N ASN A 90 -11.09 -14.76 -21.16
CA ASN A 90 -11.90 -13.66 -21.67
C ASN A 90 -11.29 -12.32 -21.28
N LEU A 91 -11.46 -11.32 -22.11
CA LEU A 91 -11.08 -9.94 -21.78
C LEU A 91 -11.92 -9.43 -20.64
N LYS A 92 -11.30 -8.81 -19.66
CA LYS A 92 -11.99 -8.07 -18.61
C LYS A 92 -12.68 -6.85 -19.24
N ARG A 93 -13.87 -6.52 -18.77
CA ARG A 93 -14.67 -5.42 -19.30
C ARG A 93 -14.69 -4.18 -18.40
N TYR A 94 -14.01 -4.25 -17.27
CA TYR A 94 -13.87 -3.20 -16.27
C TYR A 94 -12.43 -3.09 -15.80
N GLY A 95 -12.11 -2.00 -15.13
CA GLY A 95 -10.80 -1.73 -14.55
C GLY A 95 -10.72 -2.14 -13.08
N GLY A 96 -9.80 -1.51 -12.37
CA GLY A 96 -9.63 -1.67 -10.94
C GLY A 96 -8.56 -2.65 -10.53
N ASP A 97 -7.91 -3.35 -11.45
CA ASP A 97 -6.75 -4.18 -11.12
C ASP A 97 -5.57 -3.31 -10.69
N PHE A 98 -4.89 -3.71 -9.63
CA PHE A 98 -3.69 -3.04 -9.17
C PHE A 98 -2.45 -3.66 -9.79
N PHE A 99 -2.02 -3.08 -10.90
CA PHE A 99 -0.76 -3.44 -11.56
C PHE A 99 0.38 -2.53 -11.12
N LYS A 100 1.59 -3.10 -11.07
CA LYS A 100 2.85 -2.35 -11.00
C LYS A 100 3.72 -2.67 -12.19
N ALA A 101 4.30 -1.63 -12.79
CA ALA A 101 5.20 -1.78 -13.93
C ALA A 101 6.52 -1.04 -13.69
N LYS A 102 7.62 -1.66 -14.13
CA LYS A 102 8.96 -1.06 -14.04
C LYS A 102 9.84 -1.47 -15.20
N LEU A 103 10.82 -0.62 -15.49
CA LEU A 103 12.03 -1.04 -16.19
C LEU A 103 13.09 -1.48 -15.19
N PHE A 104 13.89 -2.48 -15.54
CA PHE A 104 15.00 -2.91 -14.70
C PHE A 104 16.17 -3.45 -15.52
N ASN A 105 17.33 -3.44 -14.89
CA ASN A 105 18.52 -4.15 -15.34
C ASN A 105 19.22 -4.72 -14.11
N SER A 106 19.23 -6.03 -13.95
CA SER A 106 19.80 -6.71 -12.79
C SER A 106 21.32 -6.57 -12.71
N LYS A 107 22.02 -6.56 -13.84
CA LYS A 107 23.50 -6.41 -13.90
C LYS A 107 23.93 -5.00 -13.48
N LEU A 108 23.20 -3.99 -13.95
CA LEU A 108 23.45 -2.58 -13.56
C LEU A 108 22.82 -2.23 -12.21
N LYS A 109 22.05 -3.14 -11.61
CA LYS A 109 21.25 -2.85 -10.41
C LYS A 109 20.46 -1.55 -10.58
N ALA A 110 19.77 -1.45 -11.70
CA ALA A 110 19.02 -0.29 -12.11
C ALA A 110 17.53 -0.62 -12.18
N SER A 111 16.69 0.33 -11.74
CA SER A 111 15.24 0.20 -11.87
C SER A 111 14.56 1.57 -11.81
N VAL A 112 13.49 1.69 -12.59
CA VAL A 112 12.56 2.82 -12.55
C VAL A 112 11.14 2.29 -12.72
N TYR A 113 10.19 2.82 -11.95
CA TYR A 113 8.78 2.47 -12.10
C TYR A 113 8.07 3.44 -13.05
N GLY A 114 6.92 2.99 -13.59
CA GLY A 114 6.00 3.85 -14.32
C GLY A 114 4.63 3.82 -13.67
N GLU A 115 3.91 4.92 -13.79
CA GLU A 115 2.53 5.01 -13.36
C GLU A 115 1.63 4.23 -14.33
N VAL A 116 0.75 3.41 -13.77
CA VAL A 116 -0.22 2.62 -14.53
C VAL A 116 -1.52 3.41 -14.62
N VAL A 117 -1.97 3.68 -15.83
CA VAL A 117 -3.25 4.36 -16.10
C VAL A 117 -4.28 3.30 -16.46
N ASP A 118 -5.37 3.26 -15.70
CA ASP A 118 -6.52 2.38 -15.93
C ASP A 118 -7.49 3.01 -16.92
N HIS A 119 -7.85 2.27 -17.98
CA HIS A 119 -8.82 2.71 -18.98
C HIS A 119 -10.25 2.23 -18.69
N HIS A 120 -10.48 1.59 -17.54
CA HIS A 120 -11.79 1.10 -17.06
C HIS A 120 -12.47 0.09 -17.98
N ASN A 121 -11.73 -0.60 -18.82
CA ASN A 121 -12.22 -1.58 -19.79
C ASN A 121 -11.39 -2.86 -19.85
N GLY A 122 -10.62 -3.14 -18.78
CA GLY A 122 -9.67 -4.26 -18.70
C GLY A 122 -8.36 -4.02 -19.42
N THR A 123 -8.12 -2.81 -19.93
CA THR A 123 -6.82 -2.43 -20.47
C THR A 123 -6.19 -1.30 -19.66
N TYR A 124 -4.85 -1.31 -19.62
CA TYR A 124 -4.06 -0.32 -18.89
C TYR A 124 -2.88 0.12 -19.74
N SER A 125 -2.42 1.34 -19.54
CA SER A 125 -1.22 1.86 -20.20
C SER A 125 -0.18 2.32 -19.19
N VAL A 126 1.08 2.21 -19.57
CA VAL A 126 2.21 2.67 -18.76
C VAL A 126 3.22 3.36 -19.65
N ALA A 127 3.67 4.55 -19.27
CA ALA A 127 4.80 5.22 -19.87
C ALA A 127 6.04 5.00 -18.98
N LEU A 128 7.05 4.34 -19.52
CA LEU A 128 8.30 4.03 -18.82
C LEU A 128 9.45 4.87 -19.38
N LEU A 129 10.02 5.72 -18.54
CA LEU A 129 11.20 6.52 -18.89
C LEU A 129 12.45 5.64 -18.95
N LEU A 130 13.35 5.90 -19.89
CA LEU A 130 14.64 5.22 -20.07
C LEU A 130 15.78 6.09 -19.51
N PRO A 131 16.11 5.99 -18.19
CA PRO A 131 17.00 6.96 -17.56
C PRO A 131 18.48 6.52 -17.54
N TRP A 132 18.83 5.38 -18.09
CA TRP A 132 20.22 4.88 -18.19
C TRP A 132 20.51 4.29 -19.55
N GLU A 133 21.78 4.30 -19.92
CA GLU A 133 22.30 3.64 -21.14
C GLU A 133 22.50 2.13 -20.93
N GLY A 134 22.48 1.38 -22.01
CA GLY A 134 22.68 -0.06 -22.05
C GLY A 134 21.36 -0.82 -22.21
N GLN A 135 21.19 -1.91 -21.49
CA GLN A 135 20.01 -2.75 -21.62
C GLN A 135 18.97 -2.47 -20.56
N ALA A 136 17.71 -2.60 -20.92
CA ALA A 136 16.58 -2.56 -20.00
C ALA A 136 15.56 -3.64 -20.35
N GLN A 137 14.79 -4.08 -19.37
CA GLN A 137 13.69 -5.03 -19.52
C GLN A 137 12.44 -4.47 -18.83
N VAL A 138 11.28 -4.71 -19.43
CA VAL A 138 9.98 -4.41 -18.82
C VAL A 138 9.58 -5.55 -17.91
N TYR A 139 9.09 -5.20 -16.74
CA TYR A 139 8.49 -6.11 -15.77
C TYR A 139 7.15 -5.56 -15.33
N VAL A 140 6.11 -6.35 -15.47
CA VAL A 140 4.76 -6.01 -15.01
C VAL A 140 4.27 -7.10 -14.08
N ARG A 141 3.63 -6.67 -12.99
CA ARG A 141 3.12 -7.55 -11.96
C ARG A 141 1.70 -7.14 -11.57
N LEU A 142 0.82 -8.12 -11.49
CA LEU A 142 -0.48 -7.97 -10.85
C LEU A 142 -0.28 -8.05 -9.34
N GLU A 143 -0.47 -6.96 -8.64
CA GLU A 143 -0.42 -6.94 -7.16
C GLU A 143 -1.69 -7.52 -6.59
N HIS A 144 -2.83 -6.98 -7.05
CA HIS A 144 -4.17 -7.42 -6.68
C HIS A 144 -5.10 -7.28 -7.87
N SER A 145 -5.93 -8.28 -8.08
CA SER A 145 -7.05 -8.15 -9.02
C SER A 145 -8.07 -7.13 -8.48
N SER A 146 -8.90 -6.59 -9.36
CA SER A 146 -9.99 -5.69 -8.97
C SER A 146 -10.92 -6.29 -7.92
N GLU A 147 -11.14 -7.60 -7.97
CA GLU A 147 -11.93 -8.36 -7.00
C GLU A 147 -11.27 -8.38 -5.62
N VAL A 148 -9.95 -8.56 -5.58
CA VAL A 148 -9.18 -8.48 -4.33
C VAL A 148 -9.20 -7.06 -3.77
N VAL A 149 -9.05 -6.04 -4.62
CA VAL A 149 -9.16 -4.63 -4.18
C VAL A 149 -10.54 -4.35 -3.59
N GLN A 150 -11.61 -4.88 -4.20
CA GLN A 150 -12.98 -4.76 -3.68
C GLN A 150 -13.11 -5.42 -2.30
N ILE A 151 -12.55 -6.63 -2.11
CA ILE A 151 -12.51 -7.29 -0.80
C ILE A 151 -11.78 -6.43 0.22
N LEU A 152 -10.61 -5.90 -0.12
CA LEU A 152 -9.83 -5.05 0.77
C LEU A 152 -10.58 -3.77 1.16
N ASN A 153 -11.29 -3.15 0.21
CA ASN A 153 -12.14 -1.98 0.46
C ASN A 153 -13.32 -2.33 1.36
N LYS A 154 -14.03 -3.43 1.11
CA LYS A 154 -15.12 -3.94 1.95
C LYS A 154 -14.69 -4.06 3.42
N TYR A 155 -13.53 -4.66 3.67
CA TYR A 155 -13.03 -4.83 5.03
C TYR A 155 -12.38 -3.56 5.61
N ARG A 156 -11.89 -2.66 4.80
CA ARG A 156 -11.45 -1.34 5.25
C ARG A 156 -12.61 -0.51 5.80
N GLU A 157 -13.75 -0.58 5.15
CA GLU A 157 -14.96 0.16 5.50
C GLU A 157 -15.76 -0.50 6.63
N SER A 158 -15.48 -1.75 6.95
CA SER A 158 -16.16 -2.42 8.06
C SER A 158 -15.71 -1.86 9.41
N SER A 159 -16.65 -1.64 10.32
CA SER A 159 -16.36 -1.20 11.68
C SER A 159 -15.79 -2.30 12.59
N PHE A 160 -15.56 -3.47 12.03
CA PHE A 160 -15.11 -4.64 12.75
C PHE A 160 -13.58 -4.61 12.98
N PRO A 161 -13.09 -4.78 14.23
CA PRO A 161 -11.66 -4.82 14.50
C PRO A 161 -11.06 -6.11 13.94
N ARG A 162 -10.02 -5.98 13.10
CA ARG A 162 -9.35 -7.10 12.42
C ARG A 162 -8.21 -7.70 13.21
N SER A 163 -7.65 -6.93 14.12
CA SER A 163 -6.57 -7.37 15.00
C SER A 163 -7.11 -7.56 16.38
N GLN A 164 -6.81 -8.69 16.96
CA GLN A 164 -7.05 -8.94 18.37
C GLN A 164 -5.75 -8.81 19.14
N TYR A 165 -5.88 -8.39 20.38
CA TYR A 165 -4.78 -8.33 21.32
C TYR A 165 -5.11 -9.22 22.52
N ILE A 166 -4.09 -9.59 23.26
CA ILE A 166 -4.21 -10.39 24.47
C ILE A 166 -3.76 -9.53 25.64
N GLY A 167 -4.63 -9.38 26.62
CA GLY A 167 -4.30 -8.80 27.92
C GLY A 167 -3.79 -9.88 28.86
N HIS A 168 -2.63 -9.64 29.44
CA HIS A 168 -2.02 -10.49 30.43
C HIS A 168 -2.28 -9.92 31.81
N PHE A 169 -2.98 -10.69 32.65
CA PHE A 169 -3.36 -10.32 34.01
C PHE A 169 -2.61 -11.21 35.00
N GLU A 170 -2.04 -10.60 36.01
CA GLU A 170 -1.32 -11.32 37.06
C GLU A 170 -1.64 -10.76 38.43
N GLY A 171 -1.81 -11.63 39.41
CA GLY A 171 -2.15 -11.21 40.76
C GLY A 171 -1.97 -12.31 41.77
N PRO A 172 -2.23 -12.01 43.06
CA PRO A 172 -2.14 -12.98 44.16
C PRO A 172 -3.26 -14.00 44.04
N GLY A 173 -2.90 -15.25 44.22
CA GLY A 173 -3.82 -16.37 44.32
C GLY A 173 -3.92 -16.95 45.71
N PRO A 174 -4.73 -18.01 45.92
CA PRO A 174 -4.80 -18.74 47.17
C PRO A 174 -3.43 -19.24 47.64
N ASN A 175 -3.21 -19.30 48.93
CA ASN A 175 -1.97 -19.84 49.51
C ASN A 175 -0.67 -19.16 49.04
N LYS A 176 -0.69 -17.84 48.82
CA LYS A 176 0.45 -17.04 48.35
C LYS A 176 0.99 -17.46 46.98
N THR A 177 0.19 -18.17 46.17
CA THR A 177 0.52 -18.47 44.78
C THR A 177 0.28 -17.24 43.90
N ARG A 178 0.90 -17.22 42.73
CA ARG A 178 0.62 -16.21 41.68
C ARG A 178 -0.33 -16.81 40.65
N ILE A 179 -1.40 -16.09 40.35
CA ILE A 179 -2.35 -16.45 39.30
C ILE A 179 -2.03 -15.59 38.07
N SER A 180 -2.07 -16.22 36.90
CA SER A 180 -2.00 -15.55 35.61
C SER A 180 -3.22 -15.93 34.78
N GLU A 181 -3.86 -14.94 34.17
CA GLU A 181 -4.97 -15.12 33.23
C GLU A 181 -4.70 -14.31 31.98
N VAL A 182 -5.15 -14.82 30.82
CA VAL A 182 -5.11 -14.11 29.54
C VAL A 182 -6.52 -13.97 28.99
N VAL A 183 -6.85 -12.79 28.49
CA VAL A 183 -8.15 -12.49 27.90
C VAL A 183 -7.98 -11.72 26.60
N GLN A 184 -9.02 -11.71 25.77
CA GLN A 184 -9.02 -10.88 24.56
C GLN A 184 -9.19 -9.42 24.89
N CYS A 185 -8.41 -8.57 24.20
CA CYS A 185 -8.48 -7.12 24.29
C CYS A 185 -8.54 -6.49 22.92
N ASN A 186 -9.06 -5.27 22.83
CA ASN A 186 -8.96 -4.47 21.64
C ASN A 186 -9.14 -2.98 21.95
N LEU A 187 -8.82 -2.13 20.97
CA LEU A 187 -9.17 -0.72 21.04
C LEU A 187 -10.69 -0.56 20.99
N LYS A 188 -11.19 0.40 21.72
CA LYS A 188 -12.59 0.82 21.63
C LYS A 188 -12.82 1.42 20.24
N TRP A 189 -13.77 0.87 19.50
CA TRP A 189 -13.96 1.16 18.08
C TRP A 189 -15.38 1.57 17.77
N GLY A 190 -15.55 2.61 16.92
CA GLY A 190 -16.86 3.07 16.48
C GLY A 190 -17.60 3.96 17.47
N ALA A 191 -18.76 4.46 17.08
CA ALA A 191 -19.59 5.36 17.87
C ALA A 191 -20.21 4.69 19.13
N ASP A 192 -20.58 3.41 19.03
CA ASP A 192 -21.01 2.57 20.14
C ASP A 192 -19.82 2.04 20.98
N GLY A 193 -18.63 2.16 20.40
CA GLY A 193 -17.35 1.90 21.06
C GLY A 193 -17.15 0.50 21.58
N SER A 194 -17.95 -0.44 21.17
CA SER A 194 -17.89 -1.82 21.65
C SER A 194 -17.66 -2.78 20.49
N TRP A 195 -16.61 -3.59 20.57
CA TRP A 195 -16.37 -4.71 19.67
C TRP A 195 -17.02 -6.02 20.18
N ARG A 196 -17.51 -6.01 21.41
CA ARG A 196 -18.28 -7.10 22.00
C ARG A 196 -19.57 -6.58 22.64
N LYS A 197 -20.64 -7.37 22.52
CA LYS A 197 -21.93 -7.13 23.20
C LYS A 197 -21.94 -7.85 24.55
N GLY A 198 -22.57 -7.25 25.55
CA GLY A 198 -22.78 -7.85 26.85
C GLY A 198 -21.98 -7.19 27.98
N ASP A 199 -21.90 -7.85 29.13
CA ASP A 199 -21.19 -7.38 30.35
C ASP A 199 -19.65 -7.44 30.16
N CYS A 200 -19.19 -6.81 29.16
CA CYS A 200 -17.83 -6.42 28.92
C CYS A 200 -17.64 -5.17 29.81
N CYS A 201 -16.57 -4.77 30.25
CA CYS A 201 -15.19 -5.09 29.98
C CYS A 201 -14.33 -4.46 31.07
N CYS A 202 -13.08 -4.78 31.14
CA CYS A 202 -12.10 -3.91 31.77
C CYS A 202 -11.74 -2.82 30.76
N GLU A 203 -11.87 -1.53 31.15
CA GLU A 203 -11.60 -0.40 30.26
C GLU A 203 -10.36 0.37 30.74
N TYR A 204 -9.43 0.65 29.84
CA TYR A 204 -8.17 1.34 30.15
C TYR A 204 -8.01 2.54 29.21
N LYS A 205 -7.99 3.73 29.79
CA LYS A 205 -7.84 4.99 29.06
C LYS A 205 -6.41 5.52 29.21
N ASP A 206 -5.73 5.68 28.07
CA ASP A 206 -4.50 6.47 28.05
C ASP A 206 -4.84 7.96 28.03
N ILE A 207 -4.49 8.66 29.09
CA ILE A 207 -4.79 10.09 29.27
C ILE A 207 -4.08 10.95 28.22
N LYS A 208 -2.89 10.54 27.76
CA LYS A 208 -2.09 11.33 26.82
C LYS A 208 -2.62 11.27 25.38
N THR A 209 -3.06 10.10 24.97
CA THR A 209 -3.54 9.87 23.58
C THR A 209 -5.05 9.87 23.46
N GLY A 210 -5.77 9.78 24.57
CA GLY A 210 -7.20 9.58 24.58
C GLY A 210 -7.64 8.17 24.16
N THR A 211 -6.70 7.29 23.85
CA THR A 211 -6.97 5.93 23.41
C THR A 211 -7.61 5.12 24.53
N VAL A 212 -8.66 4.36 24.21
CA VAL A 212 -9.34 3.48 25.14
C VAL A 212 -9.17 2.04 24.71
N TRP A 213 -8.67 1.20 25.61
CA TRP A 213 -8.60 -0.24 25.45
C TRP A 213 -9.72 -0.91 26.22
N GLN A 214 -10.32 -1.93 25.65
CA GLN A 214 -11.30 -2.79 26.30
C GLN A 214 -10.80 -4.23 26.29
N CYS A 215 -10.82 -4.86 27.47
CA CYS A 215 -10.48 -6.28 27.65
C CYS A 215 -11.67 -7.03 28.22
N GLU A 216 -11.84 -8.29 27.86
CA GLU A 216 -12.75 -9.18 28.61
C GLU A 216 -12.38 -9.17 30.09
N ARG A 217 -13.36 -9.32 30.96
CA ARG A 217 -13.06 -9.47 32.38
C ARG A 217 -12.41 -10.80 32.67
N PRO A 218 -11.24 -10.83 33.35
CA PRO A 218 -10.67 -12.08 33.84
C PRO A 218 -11.60 -12.71 34.84
N LYS A 219 -11.57 -14.04 34.95
CA LYS A 219 -12.51 -14.78 35.85
C LYS A 219 -12.09 -14.76 37.30
N LYS A 220 -10.80 -14.71 37.56
CA LYS A 220 -10.22 -14.84 38.93
C LYS A 220 -9.51 -13.57 39.38
N LEU A 221 -9.15 -12.70 38.46
CA LEU A 221 -8.41 -11.47 38.71
C LEU A 221 -9.30 -10.24 38.49
N SER A 222 -8.92 -9.10 39.05
CA SER A 222 -9.59 -7.82 38.83
C SER A 222 -9.01 -7.11 37.58
N CYS A 223 -9.72 -6.07 37.12
CA CYS A 223 -9.24 -5.23 36.01
C CYS A 223 -7.89 -4.55 36.32
N ASP A 224 -7.59 -4.28 37.60
CA ASP A 224 -6.34 -3.64 38.01
C ASP A 224 -5.12 -4.54 37.93
N ASN A 225 -5.32 -5.81 37.66
CA ASN A 225 -4.25 -6.80 37.54
C ASN A 225 -3.67 -6.90 36.11
N LEU A 226 -4.05 -6.01 35.17
CA LEU A 226 -3.47 -5.98 33.85
C LEU A 226 -1.98 -5.59 33.91
N VAL A 227 -1.11 -6.43 33.38
CA VAL A 227 0.35 -6.19 33.35
C VAL A 227 0.77 -5.61 31.99
N HIS A 228 0.33 -6.21 30.90
CA HIS A 228 0.65 -5.76 29.55
C HIS A 228 -0.31 -6.34 28.50
N HIS A 229 -0.26 -5.76 27.32
CA HIS A 229 -0.89 -6.32 26.12
C HIS A 229 0.16 -6.97 25.23
N SER A 230 -0.20 -8.08 24.58
CA SER A 230 0.54 -8.65 23.47
C SER A 230 -0.33 -8.78 22.23
N ARG A 231 0.30 -8.97 21.09
CA ARG A 231 -0.43 -9.25 19.84
C ARG A 231 -1.15 -10.59 19.98
N GLY A 232 -2.44 -10.59 19.74
CA GLY A 232 -3.28 -11.77 19.64
C GLY A 232 -3.39 -12.29 18.19
N GLY A 233 -4.44 -13.02 17.93
CA GLY A 233 -4.79 -13.49 16.60
C GLY A 233 -5.29 -12.37 15.68
N LEU A 234 -5.41 -12.70 14.41
CA LEU A 234 -6.22 -11.95 13.47
C LEU A 234 -7.57 -12.67 13.37
N GLU A 235 -8.65 -11.94 13.48
CA GLU A 235 -9.92 -12.50 13.04
C GLU A 235 -9.90 -12.60 11.52
N ASP A 236 -10.34 -13.74 11.03
CA ASP A 236 -10.39 -14.05 9.61
C ASP A 236 -11.86 -14.03 9.15
N PRO A 237 -12.38 -12.85 8.81
CA PRO A 237 -13.76 -12.69 8.37
C PRO A 237 -13.98 -13.16 6.93
N LEU A 238 -12.92 -13.57 6.24
CA LEU A 238 -12.94 -13.93 4.83
C LEU A 238 -13.76 -15.19 4.58
N ASN A 239 -14.64 -15.14 3.61
CA ASN A 239 -15.32 -16.32 3.11
C ASN A 239 -14.37 -17.22 2.28
N PRO A 240 -14.76 -18.44 1.91
CA PRO A 240 -13.88 -19.35 1.16
C PRO A 240 -13.39 -18.82 -0.19
N LEU A 241 -14.22 -18.08 -0.92
CA LEU A 241 -13.84 -17.48 -2.20
C LEU A 241 -12.85 -16.33 -2.00
N GLU A 242 -13.09 -15.46 -1.02
CA GLU A 242 -12.20 -14.37 -0.68
C GLU A 242 -10.80 -14.88 -0.26
N LYS A 243 -10.75 -16.00 0.48
CA LYS A 243 -9.48 -16.67 0.83
C LYS A 243 -8.72 -17.18 -0.39
N GLN A 244 -9.43 -17.76 -1.36
CA GLN A 244 -8.82 -18.24 -2.60
C GLN A 244 -8.25 -17.07 -3.43
N LEU A 245 -8.98 -15.95 -3.53
CA LEU A 245 -8.55 -14.76 -4.26
C LEU A 245 -7.30 -14.10 -3.65
N LEU A 246 -7.09 -14.24 -2.35
CA LEU A 246 -5.96 -13.64 -1.62
C LEU A 246 -4.74 -14.56 -1.52
N THR A 247 -4.71 -15.67 -2.25
CA THR A 247 -3.56 -16.58 -2.26
C THR A 247 -2.34 -15.99 -2.96
N LYS A 248 -1.15 -16.53 -2.68
CA LYS A 248 0.11 -16.10 -3.29
C LYS A 248 0.18 -16.41 -4.79
N GLU A 249 -0.60 -17.35 -5.26
CA GLU A 249 -0.72 -17.75 -6.66
C GLU A 249 -1.47 -16.70 -7.50
N LEU A 250 -2.27 -15.86 -6.86
CA LEU A 250 -3.10 -14.86 -7.52
C LEU A 250 -2.69 -13.42 -7.19
N THR A 251 -1.95 -13.23 -6.11
CA THR A 251 -1.51 -11.89 -5.69
C THR A 251 0.00 -11.74 -5.82
N THR A 252 0.44 -10.55 -6.23
CA THR A 252 1.87 -10.23 -6.35
C THR A 252 2.58 -11.09 -7.41
N VAL A 253 1.88 -11.42 -8.51
CA VAL A 253 2.36 -12.34 -9.55
C VAL A 253 2.75 -11.57 -10.81
N ALA A 254 3.92 -11.90 -11.37
CA ALA A 254 4.36 -11.37 -12.67
C ALA A 254 3.46 -11.86 -13.80
N ILE A 255 2.99 -10.96 -14.65
CA ILE A 255 2.23 -11.33 -15.84
C ILE A 255 3.14 -11.56 -17.04
N THR A 256 2.65 -12.33 -18.00
CA THR A 256 3.43 -12.67 -19.19
C THR A 256 3.47 -11.49 -20.18
N GLY A 257 4.65 -11.20 -20.67
CA GLY A 257 4.89 -10.24 -21.76
C GLY A 257 6.09 -10.64 -22.56
N GLY A 258 6.23 -10.10 -23.76
CA GLY A 258 7.40 -10.38 -24.57
C GLY A 258 8.68 -9.98 -23.82
N LYS A 259 9.55 -10.94 -23.51
CA LYS A 259 10.90 -10.71 -22.96
C LYS A 259 11.78 -10.02 -23.98
N LYS A 260 11.48 -8.76 -24.33
CA LYS A 260 12.31 -8.00 -25.24
C LYS A 260 13.31 -7.19 -24.45
N ILE A 261 14.56 -7.34 -24.81
CA ILE A 261 15.64 -6.48 -24.35
C ILE A 261 15.52 -5.17 -25.11
N ILE A 262 15.48 -4.07 -24.38
CA ILE A 262 15.44 -2.72 -24.91
C ILE A 262 16.86 -2.19 -24.87
N ASN A 263 17.39 -1.81 -26.03
CA ASN A 263 18.71 -1.21 -26.14
C ASN A 263 18.59 0.31 -26.02
N VAL A 264 19.32 0.88 -25.08
CA VAL A 264 19.30 2.32 -24.79
C VAL A 264 20.68 2.89 -25.08
N LEU A 265 20.76 3.76 -26.06
CA LEU A 265 21.96 4.46 -26.46
C LEU A 265 22.17 5.71 -25.60
N PRO A 266 23.42 6.16 -25.43
CA PRO A 266 23.70 7.41 -24.75
C PRO A 266 23.00 8.58 -25.47
N ASN A 267 22.63 9.58 -24.69
CA ASN A 267 22.11 10.83 -25.21
C ASN A 267 23.14 11.94 -24.96
N ASN A 268 23.72 12.46 -26.04
CA ASN A 268 24.71 13.53 -25.95
C ASN A 268 24.08 14.93 -25.78
N ALA A 269 22.75 15.03 -25.62
CA ALA A 269 22.11 16.27 -25.20
C ALA A 269 22.60 16.62 -23.81
N GLY A 270 23.22 17.79 -23.66
CA GLY A 270 23.94 18.21 -22.47
C GLY A 270 23.24 17.89 -21.16
N ILE A 271 24.04 17.45 -20.18
CA ILE A 271 23.58 17.14 -18.83
C ILE A 271 22.91 18.39 -18.27
N CYS A 272 21.58 18.35 -18.17
CA CYS A 272 20.85 19.37 -17.45
C CYS A 272 21.35 19.34 -15.98
N THR A 273 22.07 20.37 -15.55
CA THR A 273 22.56 20.48 -14.19
C THR A 273 21.35 20.65 -13.28
N MET A 274 21.04 19.61 -12.51
CA MET A 274 19.93 19.68 -11.56
C MET A 274 20.25 20.69 -10.45
N GLU A 275 19.27 21.52 -10.10
CA GLU A 275 19.36 22.45 -8.99
C GLU A 275 19.52 21.71 -7.65
N ARG A 276 19.99 22.43 -6.63
CA ARG A 276 19.97 21.92 -5.24
C ARG A 276 18.54 21.70 -4.78
N CYS A 277 18.31 20.67 -3.98
CA CYS A 277 17.01 20.42 -3.38
C CYS A 277 16.58 21.59 -2.48
N ARG A 278 15.34 22.04 -2.66
CA ARG A 278 14.70 23.09 -1.87
C ARG A 278 13.22 22.76 -1.65
N SER A 279 12.61 23.32 -0.63
CA SER A 279 11.18 23.16 -0.38
C SER A 279 10.35 23.71 -1.54
N GLY A 280 9.21 23.08 -1.82
CA GLY A 280 8.25 23.52 -2.86
C GLY A 280 8.62 23.12 -4.30
N MET A 281 9.66 22.30 -4.51
CA MET A 281 9.96 21.79 -5.86
C MET A 281 8.90 20.78 -6.30
N THR A 282 8.46 20.90 -7.55
CA THR A 282 7.51 19.96 -8.15
C THR A 282 8.17 18.57 -8.28
N THR A 283 7.45 17.56 -7.84
CA THR A 283 7.91 16.17 -7.92
C THR A 283 7.28 15.48 -9.13
N PRO A 284 8.07 15.09 -10.15
CA PRO A 284 7.55 14.33 -11.27
C PRO A 284 7.23 12.87 -10.86
N VAL A 285 6.44 12.19 -11.69
CA VAL A 285 6.20 10.74 -11.57
C VAL A 285 6.85 10.04 -12.77
N PRO A 286 7.83 9.15 -12.53
CA PRO A 286 8.48 8.82 -11.25
C PRO A 286 9.39 9.96 -10.72
N ALA A 287 9.58 10.00 -9.40
CA ALA A 287 10.44 11.00 -8.75
C ALA A 287 11.94 10.77 -8.94
N GLY A 288 12.31 9.59 -9.42
CA GLY A 288 13.70 9.18 -9.64
C GLY A 288 13.81 7.70 -10.01
N PHE A 289 15.03 7.20 -10.00
CA PHE A 289 15.36 5.82 -10.33
C PHE A 289 16.56 5.33 -9.53
N TYR A 290 16.71 4.01 -9.45
CA TYR A 290 17.93 3.39 -8.92
C TYR A 290 18.92 3.08 -10.04
N LEU A 291 20.20 3.35 -9.79
CA LEU A 291 21.32 2.95 -10.64
C LEU A 291 22.50 2.55 -9.74
N LYS A 292 23.00 1.33 -9.88
CA LYS A 292 24.07 0.75 -9.03
C LYS A 292 23.68 0.79 -7.54
N ASP A 293 22.43 0.44 -7.24
CA ASP A 293 21.82 0.52 -5.91
C ASP A 293 21.77 1.94 -5.28
N VAL A 294 22.04 2.98 -6.07
CA VAL A 294 22.00 4.38 -5.62
C VAL A 294 20.77 5.06 -6.22
N TRP A 295 20.00 5.71 -5.35
CA TRP A 295 18.87 6.54 -5.78
C TRP A 295 19.35 7.80 -6.54
N LYS A 296 18.78 8.02 -7.71
CA LYS A 296 18.97 9.19 -8.55
C LYS A 296 17.64 9.92 -8.67
N SER A 297 17.55 11.12 -8.12
CA SER A 297 16.33 11.93 -8.17
C SER A 297 16.16 12.60 -9.53
N PHE A 298 14.91 12.76 -9.96
CA PHE A 298 14.53 13.63 -11.08
C PHE A 298 14.09 15.03 -10.62
N VAL A 299 14.02 15.24 -9.31
CA VAL A 299 13.56 16.51 -8.72
C VAL A 299 14.72 17.48 -8.58
N CYS A 300 15.82 17.01 -7.99
CA CYS A 300 16.93 17.85 -7.60
C CYS A 300 18.21 17.03 -7.37
N ASN A 301 19.35 17.71 -7.30
CA ASN A 301 20.63 17.07 -7.01
C ASN A 301 20.72 16.63 -5.55
N THR A 302 20.53 15.34 -5.30
CA THR A 302 20.62 14.74 -3.96
C THR A 302 22.06 14.42 -3.59
N ARG A 303 22.46 14.78 -2.35
CA ARG A 303 23.78 14.44 -1.82
C ARG A 303 23.78 13.02 -1.25
N GLN A 304 24.84 12.31 -1.53
CA GLN A 304 25.17 11.06 -0.83
C GLN A 304 26.03 11.40 0.37
N PHE A 305 25.68 10.90 1.55
CA PHE A 305 26.40 11.17 2.79
C PHE A 305 27.20 9.94 3.22
N SER A 306 28.47 10.14 3.54
CA SER A 306 29.25 9.14 4.27
C SER A 306 28.80 9.05 5.73
N SER A 307 29.12 7.94 6.41
CA SER A 307 28.80 7.77 7.84
C SER A 307 29.32 8.92 8.70
N ALA A 308 30.54 9.39 8.44
CA ALA A 308 31.13 10.54 9.14
C ALA A 308 30.35 11.84 8.91
N GLN A 309 29.89 12.07 7.67
CA GLN A 309 29.07 13.25 7.36
C GLN A 309 27.69 13.17 8.01
N MET A 310 27.07 11.98 8.05
CA MET A 310 25.82 11.76 8.78
C MET A 310 26.00 12.03 10.27
N GLY A 311 27.05 11.49 10.91
CA GLY A 311 27.37 11.73 12.30
C GLY A 311 27.56 13.22 12.61
N ASN A 312 28.32 13.93 11.79
CA ASN A 312 28.52 15.38 11.97
C ASN A 312 27.21 16.18 11.82
N CYS A 313 26.37 15.82 10.85
CA CYS A 313 25.08 16.47 10.62
C CYS A 313 24.10 16.27 11.79
N LEU A 314 24.09 15.08 12.37
CA LEU A 314 23.17 14.70 13.45
C LEU A 314 23.75 14.97 14.85
N LYS A 315 24.99 15.42 14.94
CA LYS A 315 25.63 15.72 16.23
C LYS A 315 24.80 16.72 17.04
N LYS A 316 24.54 16.38 18.30
CA LYS A 316 23.71 17.16 19.23
C LYS A 316 22.26 17.36 18.74
N LYS A 317 21.77 16.52 17.84
CA LYS A 317 20.34 16.50 17.42
C LYS A 317 19.64 15.33 18.08
N ILE A 318 18.38 15.54 18.42
CA ILE A 318 17.46 14.48 18.80
C ILE A 318 16.58 14.22 17.58
N VAL A 319 16.58 12.98 17.11
CA VAL A 319 15.78 12.56 15.95
C VAL A 319 14.66 11.66 16.44
N TYR A 320 13.43 12.13 16.27
CA TYR A 320 12.22 11.36 16.58
C TYR A 320 11.75 10.65 15.32
N LEU A 321 11.68 9.33 15.36
CA LEU A 321 11.17 8.48 14.29
C LEU A 321 9.84 7.88 14.73
N MET A 322 8.73 8.34 14.16
CA MET A 322 7.39 7.86 14.46
C MET A 322 6.79 7.20 13.22
N GLY A 323 6.32 5.97 13.36
CA GLY A 323 5.76 5.20 12.26
C GLY A 323 5.73 3.71 12.56
N ASP A 324 5.51 2.93 11.52
CA ASP A 324 5.44 1.47 11.56
C ASP A 324 6.82 0.79 11.48
N SER A 325 6.82 -0.49 11.14
CA SER A 325 8.05 -1.29 10.96
C SER A 325 8.99 -0.76 9.87
N THR A 326 8.51 0.00 8.90
CA THR A 326 9.34 0.64 7.88
C THR A 326 10.19 1.75 8.49
N THR A 327 9.58 2.56 9.35
CA THR A 327 10.30 3.61 10.10
C THR A 327 11.33 3.00 11.06
N ARG A 328 11.03 1.84 11.65
CA ARG A 328 12.01 1.08 12.45
C ARG A 328 13.23 0.68 11.62
N GLN A 329 13.07 0.27 10.36
CA GLN A 329 14.20 -0.04 9.48
C GLN A 329 15.12 1.17 9.26
N TRP A 330 14.54 2.37 9.19
CA TRP A 330 15.33 3.62 9.10
C TRP A 330 16.11 3.89 10.38
N PHE A 331 15.48 3.68 11.54
CA PHE A 331 16.17 3.77 12.83
C PHE A 331 17.35 2.80 12.89
N GLU A 332 17.15 1.52 12.60
CA GLU A 332 18.20 0.49 12.60
C GLU A 332 19.31 0.81 11.58
N PHE A 333 18.98 1.42 10.46
CA PHE A 333 19.97 1.88 9.49
C PHE A 333 20.82 3.02 10.06
N LEU A 334 20.19 4.03 10.64
CA LEU A 334 20.90 5.16 11.25
C LEU A 334 21.78 4.71 12.42
N GLU A 335 21.27 3.86 13.31
CA GLU A 335 22.01 3.29 14.42
C GLU A 335 23.32 2.60 13.97
N ARG A 336 23.25 1.83 12.89
CA ARG A 336 24.42 1.14 12.32
C ARG A 336 25.39 2.05 11.55
N LYS A 337 24.89 3.15 10.99
CA LYS A 337 25.65 4.00 10.06
C LYS A 337 26.16 5.29 10.67
N VAL A 338 25.51 5.78 11.71
CA VAL A 338 25.91 7.00 12.40
C VAL A 338 26.79 6.60 13.61
N PRO A 339 28.08 6.93 13.60
CA PRO A 339 28.91 6.67 14.78
C PRO A 339 28.40 7.54 15.94
N VAL A 340 28.14 6.90 17.07
CA VAL A 340 27.72 7.54 18.32
C VAL A 340 28.97 8.10 19.05
#